data_81ed8a05320dd346172bb454739577c2
#
_entry.id   81ed8a05320dd346172bb454739577c2
#
_cell.length_a   1.000
_cell.length_b   1.000
_cell.length_c   1.000
_cell.angle_alpha   90.00
_cell.angle_beta   90.00
_cell.angle_gamma   90.00
#
_symmetry.space_group_name_H-M   'P 1'
#
loop_
_entity.id
_entity.type
_entity.pdbx_description
1 polymer ?
#
loop_
_entity_poly.entity_id
_entity_poly.type
_entity_poly.pdbx_seq_one_letter_code
_entity_poly.pdbx_strand_id
1 'polypeptide(L)'
;MGLAPLHRRQLVLAGLALLGALVPGGTGAAAPPAATAEEVVRRLVDQVWRMLAEGEVENVDREHLLAVVDEGADLSLLGRLVLGRYWRQANPRQRTEYLRLFRHYIFQTFVQRLRQYVGSDLGYVSERFQIIASRQVGERDVLVQSRVAPPTGQPVRVDWRLREGQDEPVIIDLIVEGISLLVTQRSEFGAVLERGGIDGLLSELRVRVTQPA
;
A
#
# COMPACT_ATOMS: atom_id res chain seq x y z
N MET A 1 46.74 -44.02 34.46
CA MET A 1 47.48 -44.87 33.51
C MET A 1 46.51 -45.16 32.39
N GLY A 2 46.66 -44.79 31.20
CA GLY A 2 47.60 -44.25 30.26
C GLY A 2 46.75 -43.88 29.04
N LEU A 3 46.88 -42.68 28.52
CA LEU A 3 47.47 -42.22 27.31
C LEU A 3 47.03 -42.90 25.99
N ALA A 4 46.36 -42.12 25.18
CA ALA A 4 46.35 -41.81 23.77
C ALA A 4 47.06 -42.78 22.77
N PRO A 5 47.08 -42.61 21.41
CA PRO A 5 46.66 -41.47 20.58
C PRO A 5 45.97 -41.81 19.23
N LEU A 6 45.51 -40.74 18.55
CA LEU A 6 45.43 -40.42 17.11
C LEU A 6 46.02 -41.41 16.07
N HIS A 7 45.28 -41.56 14.94
CA HIS A 7 45.79 -41.58 13.54
C HIS A 7 44.58 -41.47 12.60
N ARG A 8 44.40 -40.37 11.85
CA ARG A 8 44.90 -39.91 10.55
C ARG A 8 44.95 -41.01 9.47
N ARG A 9 44.21 -40.74 8.43
CA ARG A 9 44.44 -40.89 6.96
C ARG A 9 43.15 -41.30 6.26
N GLN A 10 42.69 -40.42 5.41
CA GLN A 10 42.93 -40.10 4.00
C GLN A 10 41.91 -40.71 3.05
N LEU A 11 41.19 -39.80 2.39
CA LEU A 11 40.94 -39.70 0.96
C LEU A 11 40.52 -40.95 0.17
N VAL A 12 39.27 -40.94 -0.32
CA VAL A 12 38.99 -41.35 -1.69
C VAL A 12 37.92 -40.39 -2.27
N LEU A 13 38.31 -39.67 -3.29
CA LEU A 13 37.50 -38.94 -4.22
C LEU A 13 36.67 -39.91 -5.06
N ALA A 14 35.36 -39.80 -5.05
CA ALA A 14 34.52 -40.31 -6.11
C ALA A 14 33.51 -39.23 -6.47
N GLY A 15 33.76 -38.63 -7.61
CA GLY A 15 32.85 -37.64 -8.20
C GLY A 15 31.54 -38.27 -8.58
N LEU A 16 30.44 -37.72 -8.13
CA LEU A 16 29.13 -37.87 -8.71
C LEU A 16 28.64 -36.50 -9.18
N ALA A 17 28.77 -36.27 -10.48
CA ALA A 17 28.13 -35.17 -11.15
C ALA A 17 26.61 -35.38 -11.06
N LEU A 18 25.97 -34.72 -10.09
CA LEU A 18 24.52 -34.55 -10.09
C LEU A 18 24.22 -33.38 -11.04
N LEU A 19 23.68 -33.72 -12.22
CA LEU A 19 22.94 -32.76 -13.04
C LEU A 19 21.81 -32.22 -12.16
N GLY A 20 22.03 -31.02 -11.60
CA GLY A 20 20.99 -30.23 -11.01
C GLY A 20 20.02 -29.83 -12.11
N ALA A 21 18.86 -30.46 -12.17
CA ALA A 21 17.74 -29.97 -12.94
C ALA A 21 17.45 -28.55 -12.46
N LEU A 22 17.73 -27.58 -13.33
CA LEU A 22 17.29 -26.20 -13.18
C LEU A 22 15.76 -26.22 -13.21
N VAL A 23 15.13 -26.30 -12.04
CA VAL A 23 13.71 -26.00 -11.91
C VAL A 23 13.57 -24.53 -12.25
N PRO A 24 12.84 -24.17 -13.32
CA PRO A 24 12.55 -22.77 -13.55
C PRO A 24 11.72 -22.29 -12.36
N GLY A 25 12.37 -21.58 -11.45
CA GLY A 25 11.72 -20.90 -10.34
C GLY A 25 10.63 -20.03 -10.93
N GLY A 26 9.40 -20.26 -10.47
CA GLY A 26 8.28 -19.40 -10.83
C GLY A 26 8.71 -17.95 -10.63
N THR A 27 8.51 -17.12 -11.63
CA THR A 27 8.75 -15.67 -11.58
C THR A 27 7.74 -15.04 -10.62
N GLY A 28 7.96 -15.25 -9.33
CA GLY A 28 7.33 -14.43 -8.31
C GLY A 28 7.86 -13.02 -8.52
N ALA A 29 6.99 -12.06 -8.79
CA ALA A 29 7.40 -10.67 -8.93
C ALA A 29 8.25 -10.27 -7.72
N ALA A 30 9.48 -9.85 -7.97
CA ALA A 30 10.39 -9.34 -6.93
C ALA A 30 9.87 -8.00 -6.40
N ALA A 31 10.41 -7.55 -5.28
CA ALA A 31 10.12 -6.20 -4.80
C ALA A 31 10.68 -5.17 -5.79
N PRO A 32 9.98 -4.04 -6.00
CA PRO A 32 10.45 -2.98 -6.87
C PRO A 32 11.76 -2.38 -6.35
N PRO A 33 12.61 -1.79 -7.24
CA PRO A 33 13.75 -1.01 -6.80
C PRO A 33 13.32 0.14 -5.86
N ALA A 34 14.08 0.37 -4.80
CA ALA A 34 13.76 1.41 -3.82
C ALA A 34 13.67 2.81 -4.46
N ALA A 35 14.60 3.13 -5.37
CA ALA A 35 14.59 4.42 -6.09
C ALA A 35 13.32 4.63 -6.92
N THR A 36 12.84 3.60 -7.61
CA THR A 36 11.59 3.67 -8.39
C THR A 36 10.37 3.83 -7.47
N ALA A 37 10.36 3.14 -6.33
CA ALA A 37 9.31 3.30 -5.33
C ALA A 37 9.27 4.71 -4.73
N GLU A 38 10.43 5.31 -4.45
CA GLU A 38 10.54 6.70 -3.98
C GLU A 38 10.01 7.70 -5.00
N GLU A 39 10.30 7.48 -6.28
CA GLU A 39 9.86 8.36 -7.36
C GLU A 39 8.32 8.35 -7.50
N VAL A 40 7.69 7.18 -7.43
CA VAL A 40 6.22 7.06 -7.41
C VAL A 40 5.64 7.86 -6.25
N VAL A 41 6.19 7.72 -5.05
CA VAL A 41 5.71 8.45 -3.87
C VAL A 41 5.89 9.97 -4.05
N ARG A 42 7.05 10.45 -4.52
CA ARG A 42 7.29 11.88 -4.77
C ARG A 42 6.30 12.43 -5.78
N ARG A 43 6.16 11.76 -6.92
CA ARG A 43 5.23 12.18 -7.98
C ARG A 43 3.79 12.29 -7.48
N LEU A 44 3.30 11.28 -6.76
CA LEU A 44 1.94 11.31 -6.20
C LEU A 44 1.77 12.44 -5.19
N VAL A 45 2.71 12.61 -4.28
CA VAL A 45 2.69 13.71 -3.32
C VAL A 45 2.68 15.06 -4.04
N ASP A 46 3.56 15.29 -4.99
CA ASP A 46 3.63 16.55 -5.75
C ASP A 46 2.36 16.84 -6.56
N GLN A 47 1.72 15.81 -7.13
CA GLN A 47 0.45 15.96 -7.85
C GLN A 47 -0.68 16.34 -6.90
N VAL A 48 -0.85 15.60 -5.80
CA VAL A 48 -1.88 15.89 -4.79
C VAL A 48 -1.69 17.31 -4.23
N TRP A 49 -0.46 17.71 -3.96
CA TRP A 49 -0.20 19.04 -3.41
C TRP A 49 -0.44 20.16 -4.38
N ARG A 50 -0.11 20.02 -5.65
CA ARG A 50 -0.46 21.00 -6.68
C ARG A 50 -1.96 21.20 -6.75
N MET A 51 -2.74 20.14 -6.77
CA MET A 51 -4.20 20.22 -6.77
C MET A 51 -4.75 20.95 -5.53
N LEU A 52 -4.14 20.71 -4.37
CA LEU A 52 -4.53 21.36 -3.13
C LEU A 52 -4.14 22.85 -3.11
N ALA A 53 -2.97 23.22 -3.64
CA ALA A 53 -2.47 24.60 -3.69
C ALA A 53 -3.26 25.51 -4.65
N GLU A 54 -3.82 24.93 -5.70
CA GLU A 54 -4.65 25.64 -6.69
C GLU A 54 -6.05 26.00 -6.16
N GLY A 55 -6.32 25.76 -4.86
CA GLY A 55 -7.57 26.14 -4.19
C GLY A 55 -8.74 25.20 -4.48
N GLU A 56 -8.46 24.07 -5.08
CA GLU A 56 -9.46 23.12 -5.52
C GLU A 56 -10.01 22.21 -4.41
N VAL A 57 -9.58 22.36 -3.15
CA VAL A 57 -9.98 21.44 -2.04
C VAL A 57 -11.48 21.49 -1.78
N GLU A 58 -12.13 22.61 -1.96
CA GLU A 58 -13.59 22.75 -1.82
C GLU A 58 -14.34 22.39 -3.10
N ASN A 59 -13.68 22.52 -4.26
CA ASN A 59 -14.20 22.25 -5.59
C ASN A 59 -13.40 21.17 -6.34
N VAL A 60 -12.66 20.30 -5.62
CA VAL A 60 -11.87 19.24 -6.27
C VAL A 60 -12.79 18.41 -7.14
N ASP A 61 -12.49 18.40 -8.43
CA ASP A 61 -13.08 17.44 -9.33
C ASP A 61 -12.74 16.03 -8.81
N ARG A 62 -13.78 15.39 -8.26
CA ARG A 62 -13.68 14.06 -7.67
C ARG A 62 -12.99 13.08 -8.61
N GLU A 63 -13.35 13.12 -9.89
CA GLU A 63 -12.81 12.18 -10.88
C GLU A 63 -11.34 12.46 -11.16
N HIS A 64 -10.92 13.72 -11.18
CA HIS A 64 -9.52 14.09 -11.36
C HIS A 64 -8.66 13.60 -10.18
N LEU A 65 -9.06 13.86 -8.94
CA LEU A 65 -8.29 13.40 -7.77
C LEU A 65 -8.28 11.85 -7.69
N LEU A 66 -9.39 11.21 -8.02
CA LEU A 66 -9.42 9.74 -8.10
C LEU A 66 -8.49 9.19 -9.16
N ALA A 67 -8.36 9.88 -10.32
CA ALA A 67 -7.42 9.50 -11.36
C ALA A 67 -5.97 9.61 -10.87
N VAL A 68 -5.61 10.73 -10.23
CA VAL A 68 -4.28 10.93 -9.63
C VAL A 68 -3.95 9.85 -8.59
N VAL A 69 -4.92 9.51 -7.73
CA VAL A 69 -4.72 8.44 -6.74
C VAL A 69 -4.60 7.07 -7.39
N ASP A 70 -5.39 6.78 -8.44
CA ASP A 70 -5.32 5.51 -9.16
C ASP A 70 -4.00 5.32 -9.93
N GLU A 71 -3.35 6.40 -10.35
CA GLU A 71 -2.00 6.32 -10.97
C GLU A 71 -0.94 5.80 -9.98
N GLY A 72 -0.99 6.25 -8.72
CA GLY A 72 -0.02 5.85 -7.70
C GLY A 72 -0.44 4.64 -6.85
N ALA A 73 -1.75 4.37 -6.77
CA ALA A 73 -2.32 3.33 -5.93
C ALA A 73 -3.40 2.55 -6.68
N ASP A 74 -3.16 1.31 -7.05
CA ASP A 74 -4.19 0.45 -7.65
C ASP A 74 -5.34 0.23 -6.65
N LEU A 75 -6.38 1.08 -6.74
CA LEU A 75 -7.54 1.00 -5.86
C LEU A 75 -8.31 -0.32 -6.01
N SER A 76 -8.22 -0.98 -7.16
CA SER A 76 -8.80 -2.30 -7.36
C SER A 76 -8.02 -3.38 -6.60
N LEU A 77 -6.70 -3.32 -6.60
CA LEU A 77 -5.84 -4.18 -5.80
C LEU A 77 -6.06 -3.92 -4.31
N LEU A 78 -6.05 -2.65 -3.89
CA LEU A 78 -6.34 -2.27 -2.50
C LEU A 78 -7.69 -2.81 -2.02
N GLY A 79 -8.76 -2.63 -2.80
CA GLY A 79 -10.07 -3.17 -2.47
C GLY A 79 -10.06 -4.69 -2.28
N ARG A 80 -9.36 -5.42 -3.15
CA ARG A 80 -9.17 -6.87 -3.00
C ARG A 80 -8.40 -7.24 -1.75
N LEU A 81 -7.34 -6.49 -1.43
CA LEU A 81 -6.54 -6.72 -0.21
C LEU A 81 -7.35 -6.46 1.05
N VAL A 82 -8.19 -5.43 1.07
CA VAL A 82 -9.10 -5.12 2.18
C VAL A 82 -10.12 -6.22 2.39
N LEU A 83 -10.80 -6.71 1.34
CA LEU A 83 -11.74 -7.83 1.45
C LEU A 83 -11.08 -9.16 1.85
N GLY A 84 -9.81 -9.35 1.47
CA GLY A 84 -9.05 -10.55 1.81
C GLY A 84 -9.76 -11.85 1.36
N ARG A 85 -10.04 -12.75 2.32
CA ARG A 85 -10.70 -14.04 2.04
C ARG A 85 -12.10 -13.90 1.43
N TYR A 86 -12.83 -12.85 1.77
CA TYR A 86 -14.19 -12.61 1.30
C TYR A 86 -14.26 -12.25 -0.18
N TRP A 87 -13.15 -11.76 -0.76
CA TRP A 87 -13.07 -11.52 -2.21
C TRP A 87 -13.39 -12.77 -3.03
N ARG A 88 -12.92 -13.95 -2.58
CA ARG A 88 -13.19 -15.22 -3.29
C ARG A 88 -14.64 -15.68 -3.15
N GLN A 89 -15.33 -15.28 -2.08
CA GLN A 89 -16.72 -15.63 -1.80
C GLN A 89 -17.70 -14.74 -2.57
N ALA A 90 -17.28 -13.51 -2.91
CA ALA A 90 -18.11 -12.57 -3.66
C ALA A 90 -18.31 -13.04 -5.11
N ASN A 91 -19.53 -12.94 -5.62
CA ASN A 91 -19.85 -13.18 -7.02
C ASN A 91 -19.39 -11.99 -7.90
N PRO A 92 -19.37 -12.14 -9.25
CA PRO A 92 -18.87 -11.08 -10.15
C PRO A 92 -19.62 -9.75 -10.00
N ARG A 93 -20.93 -9.74 -9.81
CA ARG A 93 -21.72 -8.51 -9.61
C ARG A 93 -21.34 -7.82 -8.29
N GLN A 94 -21.22 -8.57 -7.21
CA GLN A 94 -20.81 -8.05 -5.90
C GLN A 94 -19.38 -7.48 -5.95
N ARG A 95 -18.44 -8.12 -6.66
CA ARG A 95 -17.08 -7.62 -6.84
C ARG A 95 -17.06 -6.28 -7.59
N THR A 96 -17.79 -6.19 -8.69
CA THR A 96 -17.87 -4.95 -9.47
C THR A 96 -18.46 -3.81 -8.65
N GLU A 97 -19.59 -4.08 -7.98
CA GLU A 97 -20.24 -3.08 -7.14
C GLU A 97 -19.38 -2.67 -5.95
N TYR A 98 -18.75 -3.64 -5.29
CA TYR A 98 -17.84 -3.36 -4.18
C TYR A 98 -16.70 -2.45 -4.61
N LEU A 99 -15.99 -2.73 -5.69
CA LEU A 99 -14.86 -1.91 -6.15
C LEU A 99 -15.30 -0.48 -6.49
N ARG A 100 -16.47 -0.32 -7.12
CA ARG A 100 -17.04 1.00 -7.38
C ARG A 100 -17.32 1.77 -6.08
N LEU A 101 -17.98 1.15 -5.11
CA LEU A 101 -18.29 1.75 -3.82
C LEU A 101 -17.04 2.02 -2.99
N PHE A 102 -16.09 1.09 -2.98
CA PHE A 102 -14.81 1.21 -2.30
C PHE A 102 -14.01 2.40 -2.80
N ARG A 103 -13.94 2.59 -4.13
CA ARG A 103 -13.28 3.75 -4.74
C ARG A 103 -13.85 5.07 -4.21
N HIS A 104 -15.17 5.22 -4.19
CA HIS A 104 -15.82 6.41 -3.65
C HIS A 104 -15.60 6.60 -2.15
N TYR A 105 -15.68 5.51 -1.40
CA TYR A 105 -15.45 5.52 0.03
C TYR A 105 -14.02 5.94 0.41
N ILE A 106 -13.02 5.37 -0.25
CA ILE A 106 -11.61 5.73 -0.05
C ILE A 106 -11.38 7.20 -0.39
N PHE A 107 -11.95 7.69 -1.49
CA PHE A 107 -11.86 9.10 -1.86
C PHE A 107 -12.39 10.00 -0.74
N GLN A 108 -13.61 9.77 -0.26
CA GLN A 108 -14.20 10.59 0.81
C GLN A 108 -13.34 10.55 2.08
N THR A 109 -12.90 9.35 2.48
CA THR A 109 -12.05 9.17 3.65
C THR A 109 -10.71 9.89 3.50
N PHE A 110 -10.11 9.86 2.31
CA PHE A 110 -8.85 10.52 2.01
C PHE A 110 -9.00 12.03 2.04
N VAL A 111 -10.01 12.59 1.36
CA VAL A 111 -10.28 14.03 1.32
C VAL A 111 -10.56 14.59 2.72
N GLN A 112 -11.38 13.89 3.52
CA GLN A 112 -11.65 14.31 4.90
C GLN A 112 -10.37 14.36 5.74
N ARG A 113 -9.50 13.37 5.62
CA ARG A 113 -8.22 13.35 6.34
C ARG A 113 -7.29 14.44 5.86
N LEU A 114 -7.17 14.65 4.54
CA LEU A 114 -6.37 15.74 3.99
C LEU A 114 -6.83 17.09 4.53
N ARG A 115 -8.13 17.38 4.53
CA ARG A 115 -8.67 18.64 5.07
C ARG A 115 -8.28 18.87 6.53
N GLN A 116 -8.21 17.80 7.35
CA GLN A 116 -7.79 17.90 8.75
C GLN A 116 -6.30 18.22 8.90
N TYR A 117 -5.45 17.74 7.99
CA TYR A 117 -4.00 17.91 8.08
C TYR A 117 -3.48 19.16 7.36
N VAL A 118 -4.17 19.62 6.33
CA VAL A 118 -3.65 20.65 5.45
C VAL A 118 -3.95 22.07 5.94
N GLY A 119 -5.04 22.29 6.68
CA GLY A 119 -5.44 23.63 7.10
C GLY A 119 -5.63 24.58 5.89
N SER A 120 -5.71 25.88 6.15
CA SER A 120 -5.90 26.93 5.12
C SER A 120 -4.61 27.41 4.45
N ASP A 121 -3.43 26.96 4.88
CA ASP A 121 -2.13 27.41 4.36
C ASP A 121 -1.39 26.26 3.65
N LEU A 122 -1.65 26.14 2.36
CA LEU A 122 -1.14 25.07 1.48
C LEU A 122 0.19 25.42 0.80
N GLY A 123 0.70 26.63 0.98
CA GLY A 123 1.71 27.25 0.12
C GLY A 123 3.10 26.61 0.06
N TYR A 124 3.47 25.62 0.93
CA TYR A 124 4.86 25.17 1.06
C TYR A 124 5.05 23.68 1.34
N VAL A 125 4.34 22.81 0.69
CA VAL A 125 4.36 21.40 1.08
C VAL A 125 5.48 20.60 0.46
N SER A 126 5.98 20.95 -0.71
CA SER A 126 7.16 20.28 -1.27
C SER A 126 8.37 20.40 -0.35
N GLU A 127 8.50 21.50 0.41
CA GLU A 127 9.53 21.68 1.43
C GLU A 127 9.25 20.90 2.73
N ARG A 128 8.00 20.51 2.94
CA ARG A 128 7.52 19.84 4.17
C ARG A 128 7.43 18.33 4.05
N PHE A 129 7.54 17.80 2.84
CA PHE A 129 7.58 16.36 2.59
C PHE A 129 9.02 15.91 2.40
N GLN A 130 9.48 14.98 3.24
CA GLN A 130 10.82 14.43 3.18
C GLN A 130 10.79 12.92 3.21
N ILE A 131 11.33 12.28 2.18
CA ILE A 131 11.67 10.86 2.23
C ILE A 131 12.92 10.71 3.10
N ILE A 132 12.85 9.83 4.08
CA ILE A 132 13.91 9.61 5.06
C ILE A 132 14.72 8.38 4.73
N ALA A 133 14.06 7.31 4.34
CA ALA A 133 14.67 6.05 3.99
C ALA A 133 13.71 5.19 3.17
N SER A 134 14.25 4.24 2.46
CA SER A 134 13.48 3.16 1.84
C SER A 134 14.16 1.82 2.10
N ARG A 135 13.34 0.78 2.27
CA ARG A 135 13.86 -0.57 2.52
C ARG A 135 12.90 -1.62 1.99
N GLN A 136 13.46 -2.73 1.58
CA GLN A 136 12.68 -3.90 1.22
C GLN A 136 11.98 -4.48 2.47
N VAL A 137 10.73 -4.92 2.30
CA VAL A 137 9.91 -5.56 3.33
C VAL A 137 9.36 -6.87 2.77
N GLY A 138 9.89 -7.98 3.28
CA GLY A 138 9.61 -9.30 2.69
C GLY A 138 10.20 -9.42 1.28
N GLU A 139 9.60 -10.27 0.46
CA GLU A 139 10.12 -10.60 -0.88
C GLU A 139 9.60 -9.68 -1.98
N ARG A 140 8.48 -9.00 -1.76
CA ARG A 140 7.66 -8.38 -2.82
C ARG A 140 7.39 -6.89 -2.62
N ASP A 141 7.71 -6.33 -1.48
CA ASP A 141 7.31 -4.98 -1.13
C ASP A 141 8.50 -4.11 -0.73
N VAL A 142 8.39 -2.83 -0.99
CA VAL A 142 9.28 -1.78 -0.50
C VAL A 142 8.49 -0.86 0.42
N LEU A 143 9.09 -0.47 1.52
CA LEU A 143 8.60 0.54 2.43
C LEU A 143 9.40 1.82 2.21
N VAL A 144 8.76 2.87 1.74
CA VAL A 144 9.30 4.23 1.67
C VAL A 144 8.85 4.97 2.92
N GLN A 145 9.79 5.43 3.71
CA GLN A 145 9.54 6.14 4.97
C GLN A 145 9.64 7.65 4.72
N SER A 146 8.65 8.39 5.15
CA SER A 146 8.64 9.83 4.99
C SER A 146 8.13 10.56 6.25
N ARG A 147 8.37 11.85 6.26
CA ARG A 147 7.78 12.80 7.22
C ARG A 147 7.08 13.91 6.48
N VAL A 148 5.94 14.29 7.00
CA VAL A 148 5.15 15.44 6.55
C VAL A 148 5.11 16.44 7.70
N ALA A 149 5.63 17.63 7.50
CA ALA A 149 5.54 18.69 8.49
C ALA A 149 4.26 19.53 8.23
N PRO A 150 3.26 19.50 9.10
CA PRO A 150 2.10 20.35 8.99
C PRO A 150 2.48 21.84 9.23
N PRO A 151 1.65 22.81 8.83
CA PRO A 151 1.90 24.24 9.11
C PRO A 151 2.10 24.53 10.60
N THR A 152 1.36 23.80 11.44
CA THR A 152 1.45 23.87 12.90
C THR A 152 1.44 22.47 13.48
N GLY A 153 2.25 22.23 14.49
CA GLY A 153 2.31 20.95 15.18
C GLY A 153 3.59 20.16 14.90
N GLN A 154 3.60 18.91 15.30
CA GLN A 154 4.74 18.01 15.13
C GLN A 154 4.71 17.34 13.74
N PRO A 155 5.87 17.07 13.14
CA PRO A 155 5.94 16.29 11.90
C PRO A 155 5.29 14.92 12.08
N VAL A 156 4.49 14.53 11.10
CA VAL A 156 3.77 13.24 11.05
C VAL A 156 4.60 12.27 10.22
N ARG A 157 4.82 11.08 10.75
CA ARG A 157 5.45 10.00 10.00
C ARG A 157 4.42 9.32 9.10
N VAL A 158 4.74 9.22 7.82
CA VAL A 158 3.93 8.52 6.81
C VAL A 158 4.83 7.54 6.08
N ASP A 159 4.60 6.26 6.27
CA ASP A 159 5.30 5.21 5.57
C ASP A 159 4.39 4.65 4.45
N TRP A 160 4.97 4.48 3.26
CA TRP A 160 4.30 4.04 2.04
C TRP A 160 4.77 2.64 1.72
N ARG A 161 3.87 1.69 1.64
CA ARG A 161 4.20 0.33 1.22
C ARG A 161 3.83 0.15 -0.24
N LEU A 162 4.82 -0.15 -1.06
CA LEU A 162 4.67 -0.35 -2.49
C LEU A 162 4.98 -1.78 -2.88
N ARG A 163 4.35 -2.22 -3.94
CA ARG A 163 4.54 -3.53 -4.58
C ARG A 163 4.72 -3.34 -6.07
N GLU A 164 5.46 -4.26 -6.73
CA GLU A 164 5.55 -4.28 -8.18
C GLU A 164 4.15 -4.35 -8.80
N GLY A 165 3.85 -3.38 -9.65
CA GLY A 165 2.64 -3.31 -10.45
C GLY A 165 2.86 -3.86 -11.85
N GLN A 166 1.98 -3.53 -12.79
CA GLN A 166 2.10 -3.94 -14.18
C GLN A 166 3.17 -3.14 -14.92
N ASP A 167 3.13 -1.83 -14.80
CA ASP A 167 4.04 -0.89 -15.48
C ASP A 167 5.03 -0.25 -14.49
N GLU A 168 4.57 0.05 -13.29
CA GLU A 168 5.37 0.66 -12.23
C GLU A 168 4.89 0.19 -10.84
N PRO A 169 5.68 0.43 -9.77
CA PRO A 169 5.26 0.11 -8.42
C PRO A 169 3.99 0.84 -8.01
N VAL A 170 3.08 0.13 -7.34
CA VAL A 170 1.82 0.69 -6.83
C VAL A 170 1.78 0.69 -5.31
N ILE A 171 1.23 1.73 -4.74
CA ILE A 171 1.02 1.85 -3.30
C ILE A 171 -0.09 0.89 -2.88
N ILE A 172 0.22 0.03 -1.91
CA ILE A 172 -0.72 -0.97 -1.36
C ILE A 172 -1.06 -0.74 0.10
N ASP A 173 -0.39 0.17 0.79
CA ASP A 173 -0.71 0.58 2.15
C ASP A 173 -0.11 1.94 2.48
N LEU A 174 -0.79 2.69 3.34
CA LEU A 174 -0.27 3.85 4.03
C LEU A 174 -0.24 3.55 5.52
N ILE A 175 0.91 3.83 6.15
CA ILE A 175 1.12 3.61 7.58
C ILE A 175 1.39 4.98 8.21
N VAL A 176 0.41 5.52 8.91
CA VAL A 176 0.49 6.83 9.56
C VAL A 176 0.75 6.63 11.04
N GLU A 177 1.85 7.19 11.55
CA GLU A 177 2.29 7.03 12.94
C GLU A 177 2.31 5.55 13.40
N GLY A 178 2.73 4.64 12.49
CA GLY A 178 2.79 3.21 12.76
C GLY A 178 1.47 2.45 12.59
N ILE A 179 0.38 3.12 12.27
CA ILE A 179 -0.94 2.51 12.07
C ILE A 179 -1.20 2.30 10.57
N SER A 180 -1.28 1.04 10.13
CA SER A 180 -1.61 0.67 8.76
C SER A 180 -3.08 0.96 8.46
N LEU A 181 -3.33 1.76 7.42
CA LEU A 181 -4.69 2.06 6.97
C LEU A 181 -5.35 0.84 6.32
N LEU A 182 -4.57 0.02 5.60
CA LEU A 182 -5.05 -1.23 5.03
C LEU A 182 -5.56 -2.19 6.12
N VAL A 183 -4.76 -2.39 7.18
CA VAL A 183 -5.11 -3.29 8.29
C VAL A 183 -6.33 -2.77 9.05
N THR A 184 -6.38 -1.48 9.32
CA THR A 184 -7.52 -0.84 10.00
C THR A 184 -8.79 -1.03 9.17
N GLN A 185 -8.76 -0.71 7.88
CA GLN A 185 -9.91 -0.84 7.00
C GLN A 185 -10.37 -2.29 6.83
N ARG A 186 -9.40 -3.22 6.77
CA ARG A 186 -9.70 -4.65 6.72
C ARG A 186 -10.39 -5.15 7.99
N SER A 187 -9.99 -4.63 9.15
CA SER A 187 -10.64 -4.97 10.43
C SER A 187 -12.07 -4.43 10.51
N GLU A 188 -12.27 -3.17 10.10
CA GLU A 188 -13.60 -2.54 10.07
C GLU A 188 -14.55 -3.29 9.14
N PHE A 189 -14.12 -3.57 7.91
CA PHE A 189 -14.95 -4.32 6.96
C PHE A 189 -15.16 -5.76 7.39
N GLY A 190 -14.14 -6.37 8.02
CA GLY A 190 -14.23 -7.71 8.59
C GLY A 190 -15.38 -7.84 9.57
N ALA A 191 -15.52 -6.90 10.48
CA ALA A 191 -16.61 -6.88 11.45
C ALA A 191 -18.03 -6.77 10.79
N VAL A 192 -18.14 -6.03 9.69
CA VAL A 192 -19.40 -5.95 8.91
C VAL A 192 -19.67 -7.24 8.16
N LEU A 193 -18.64 -7.79 7.52
CA LEU A 193 -18.69 -9.04 6.76
C LEU A 193 -19.07 -10.23 7.61
N GLU A 194 -18.62 -10.29 8.86
CA GLU A 194 -18.98 -11.35 9.81
C GLU A 194 -20.45 -11.31 10.21
N ARG A 195 -21.05 -10.13 10.28
CA ARG A 195 -22.48 -9.95 10.65
C ARG A 195 -23.42 -10.09 9.47
N GLY A 196 -23.08 -9.53 8.32
CA GLY A 196 -24.01 -9.37 7.20
C GLY A 196 -23.51 -9.87 5.85
N GLY A 197 -22.32 -10.51 5.81
CA GLY A 197 -21.70 -10.96 4.57
C GLY A 197 -21.40 -9.82 3.59
N ILE A 198 -21.17 -10.17 2.34
CA ILE A 198 -20.88 -9.19 1.27
C ILE A 198 -22.04 -8.21 1.07
N ASP A 199 -23.28 -8.68 1.10
CA ASP A 199 -24.46 -7.82 0.87
C ASP A 199 -24.64 -6.81 2.01
N GLY A 200 -24.35 -7.18 3.25
CA GLY A 200 -24.29 -6.27 4.38
C GLY A 200 -23.26 -5.17 4.19
N LEU A 201 -22.05 -5.52 3.75
CA LEU A 201 -21.01 -4.54 3.45
C LEU A 201 -21.40 -3.61 2.31
N LEU A 202 -21.96 -4.13 1.22
CA LEU A 202 -22.42 -3.31 0.09
C LEU A 202 -23.52 -2.32 0.54
N SER A 203 -24.44 -2.74 1.39
CA SER A 203 -25.50 -1.89 1.94
C SER A 203 -24.91 -0.76 2.78
N GLU A 204 -23.94 -1.06 3.65
CA GLU A 204 -23.27 -0.06 4.48
C GLU A 204 -22.45 0.92 3.64
N LEU A 205 -21.73 0.45 2.64
CA LEU A 205 -20.96 1.31 1.74
C LEU A 205 -21.86 2.25 0.92
N ARG A 206 -23.02 1.79 0.44
CA ARG A 206 -24.00 2.65 -0.24
C ARG A 206 -24.40 3.83 0.64
N VAL A 207 -24.69 3.56 1.92
CA VAL A 207 -25.05 4.62 2.87
C VAL A 207 -23.89 5.59 3.08
N ARG A 208 -22.68 5.07 3.31
CA ARG A 208 -21.51 5.90 3.58
C ARG A 208 -21.14 6.81 2.40
N VAL A 209 -21.22 6.32 1.16
CA VAL A 209 -20.85 7.12 -0.03
C VAL A 209 -21.91 8.13 -0.45
N THR A 210 -23.13 8.03 0.06
CA THR A 210 -24.21 9.02 -0.19
C THR A 210 -24.23 10.13 0.84
N GLN A 211 -23.57 9.97 1.98
CA GLN A 211 -23.44 11.03 2.97
C GLN A 211 -22.42 12.07 2.48
N PRO A 212 -22.74 13.36 2.55
CA PRO A 212 -21.75 14.40 2.24
C PRO A 212 -20.56 14.30 3.21
N ALA A 213 -19.37 14.51 2.67
CA ALA A 213 -18.12 14.51 3.43
C ALA A 213 -18.00 15.77 4.29
#